data_b63422f39559eee53dd597a98b4dc60d
#
_entry.id   b63422f39559eee53dd597a98b4dc60d
#
_cell.length_a   1.000
_cell.length_b   1.000
_cell.length_c   1.000
_cell.angle_alpha   90.00
_cell.angle_beta   90.00
_cell.angle_gamma   90.00
#
_symmetry.space_group_name_H-M   'P 1'
#
loop_
_entity.id
_entity.type
_entity.pdbx_description
1 polymer ?
#
loop_
_entity_poly.entity_id
_entity_poly.type
_entity_poly.pdbx_seq_one_letter_code
_entity_poly.pdbx_strand_id
1 'polypeptide(L)'
;RCLVGSEMCIRDSTYTVTYADGEEENRVVKTKEVLKEAKSAVVLRGTKEKQNVFTDASGAPSSFEYSLTGSCTAYYAPAGAVTSIGATPQVGYVAVDPNRIPYGSLLYITAVDGSWTYGYCYAMDTGGAAMCGDIVADLYYDTLEDCTAFGRRDMIVYVVRAGW
;
A
#
# COMPACT_ATOMS: atom_id res chain seq x y z
N ARG A 1 9.29 -2.89 1.21
CA ARG A 1 10.50 -2.89 0.35
C ARG A 1 10.07 -2.48 -1.04
N CYS A 2 10.45 -1.31 -1.48
CA CYS A 2 10.27 -0.89 -2.87
C CYS A 2 11.62 -1.09 -3.60
N LEU A 3 11.61 -1.85 -4.69
CA LEU A 3 12.78 -2.01 -5.57
C LEU A 3 12.68 -0.94 -6.67
N VAL A 4 13.60 0.01 -6.67
CA VAL A 4 13.73 0.98 -7.75
C VAL A 4 14.87 0.52 -8.64
N GLY A 5 14.50 -0.06 -9.79
CA GLY A 5 15.31 -0.34 -10.97
C GLY A 5 16.71 -0.90 -10.76
N SER A 6 16.94 -2.15 -11.22
CA SER A 6 18.28 -2.63 -11.54
C SER A 6 18.47 -2.59 -13.06
N GLU A 7 19.60 -2.07 -13.53
CA GLU A 7 19.98 -2.16 -14.92
C GLU A 7 21.14 -3.14 -15.05
N MET A 8 21.01 -4.12 -15.97
CA MET A 8 22.07 -5.08 -16.24
C MET A 8 23.21 -4.45 -17.01
N CYS A 9 24.44 -4.91 -16.71
CA CYS A 9 25.62 -4.56 -17.47
C CYS A 9 25.52 -5.08 -18.90
N ILE A 10 25.74 -4.21 -19.89
CA ILE A 10 25.87 -4.61 -21.30
C ILE A 10 27.36 -4.62 -21.65
N ARG A 11 27.87 -5.76 -22.09
CA ARG A 11 29.24 -5.94 -22.49
C ARG A 11 29.30 -6.48 -23.91
N ASP A 12 30.17 -5.91 -24.70
CA ASP A 12 30.56 -6.47 -26.00
C ASP A 12 31.94 -7.13 -25.90
N SER A 13 32.11 -8.23 -26.60
CA SER A 13 33.37 -8.97 -26.58
C SER A 13 33.67 -9.56 -27.98
N THR A 14 34.82 -9.24 -28.52
CA THR A 14 35.33 -9.85 -29.74
C THR A 14 36.37 -10.92 -29.42
N TYR A 15 36.32 -11.99 -30.17
CA TYR A 15 37.19 -13.15 -29.99
C TYR A 15 37.99 -13.41 -31.26
N THR A 16 39.19 -13.89 -31.10
CA THR A 16 39.90 -14.60 -32.17
C THR A 16 39.67 -16.08 -31.94
N VAL A 17 39.11 -16.76 -32.94
CA VAL A 17 38.81 -18.20 -32.89
C VAL A 17 39.68 -18.89 -33.89
N THR A 18 40.43 -19.91 -33.45
CA THR A 18 41.28 -20.75 -34.31
C THR A 18 40.55 -22.07 -34.54
N TYR A 19 40.51 -22.52 -35.78
CA TYR A 19 39.88 -23.77 -36.18
C TYR A 19 40.98 -24.73 -36.74
N ALA A 20 40.89 -26.00 -36.39
CA ALA A 20 41.60 -27.08 -37.01
C ALA A 20 40.59 -28.12 -37.49
N ASP A 21 40.73 -28.54 -38.75
CA ASP A 21 39.86 -29.54 -39.41
C ASP A 21 38.34 -29.23 -39.31
N GLY A 22 38.00 -27.94 -39.22
CA GLY A 22 36.62 -27.48 -39.11
C GLY A 22 36.02 -27.42 -37.69
N GLU A 23 36.79 -27.83 -36.68
CA GLU A 23 36.45 -27.74 -35.29
C GLU A 23 37.15 -26.57 -34.60
N GLU A 24 36.45 -25.92 -33.64
CA GLU A 24 37.03 -24.82 -32.85
C GLU A 24 38.09 -25.37 -31.88
N GLU A 25 39.36 -25.03 -32.11
CA GLU A 25 40.51 -25.48 -31.30
C GLU A 25 40.79 -24.51 -30.14
N ASN A 26 40.68 -23.21 -30.39
CA ASN A 26 40.99 -22.22 -29.37
C ASN A 26 40.17 -20.92 -29.58
N ARG A 27 39.82 -20.28 -28.49
CA ARG A 27 39.10 -18.99 -28.46
C ARG A 27 39.79 -18.02 -27.49
N VAL A 28 40.35 -16.94 -28.02
CA VAL A 28 41.04 -15.92 -27.22
C VAL A 28 40.25 -14.61 -27.31
N VAL A 29 39.97 -14.00 -26.16
CA VAL A 29 39.31 -12.68 -26.10
C VAL A 29 40.27 -11.64 -26.66
N LYS A 30 39.88 -10.97 -27.75
CA LYS A 30 40.63 -9.89 -28.37
C LYS A 30 40.35 -8.55 -27.73
N THR A 31 39.08 -8.24 -27.55
CA THR A 31 38.63 -7.02 -26.87
C THR A 31 37.43 -7.32 -26.03
N LYS A 32 37.28 -6.59 -24.91
CA LYS A 32 36.11 -6.64 -24.06
C LYS A 32 35.79 -5.21 -23.67
N GLU A 33 34.64 -4.73 -24.09
CA GLU A 33 34.18 -3.39 -23.81
C GLU A 33 32.90 -3.43 -22.96
N VAL A 34 32.84 -2.57 -21.94
CA VAL A 34 31.62 -2.39 -21.13
C VAL A 34 30.86 -1.23 -21.74
N LEU A 35 29.81 -1.53 -22.51
CA LEU A 35 28.96 -0.54 -23.17
C LEU A 35 28.04 0.17 -22.19
N LYS A 36 27.66 -0.54 -21.13
CA LYS A 36 26.82 0.00 -20.06
C LYS A 36 27.18 -0.68 -18.75
N GLU A 37 27.54 0.10 -17.75
CA GLU A 37 27.79 -0.44 -16.42
C GLU A 37 26.48 -0.84 -15.71
N ALA A 38 26.56 -1.85 -14.85
CA ALA A 38 25.45 -2.28 -14.04
C ALA A 38 25.12 -1.19 -13.01
N LYS A 39 23.86 -0.80 -12.90
CA LYS A 39 23.39 0.02 -11.80
C LYS A 39 22.78 -0.88 -10.72
N SER A 40 23.30 -0.74 -9.51
CA SER A 40 22.78 -1.46 -8.36
C SER A 40 21.34 -1.06 -8.07
N ALA A 41 20.50 -2.04 -7.71
CA ALA A 41 19.17 -1.75 -7.24
C ALA A 41 19.23 -0.95 -5.92
N VAL A 42 18.51 0.15 -5.85
CA VAL A 42 18.35 0.90 -4.61
C VAL A 42 17.16 0.31 -3.86
N VAL A 43 17.44 -0.27 -2.69
CA VAL A 43 16.40 -0.75 -1.79
C VAL A 43 16.06 0.36 -0.80
N LEU A 44 14.94 1.01 -0.99
CA LEU A 44 14.41 1.93 0.01
C LEU A 44 13.86 1.11 1.19
N ARG A 45 14.55 1.22 2.32
CA ARG A 45 14.09 0.63 3.59
C ARG A 45 13.46 1.73 4.41
N GLY A 46 12.15 1.63 4.65
CA GLY A 46 11.47 2.54 5.57
C GLY A 46 12.14 2.43 6.95
N THR A 47 12.71 3.54 7.41
CA THR A 47 13.35 3.66 8.74
C THR A 47 12.39 4.25 9.77
N LYS A 48 11.14 4.53 9.40
CA LYS A 48 10.14 5.04 10.35
C LYS A 48 9.91 3.98 11.42
N GLU A 49 10.25 4.29 12.66
CA GLU A 49 9.99 3.42 13.81
C GLU A 49 8.49 3.06 13.85
N LYS A 50 8.19 1.79 14.14
CA LYS A 50 6.83 1.41 14.52
C LYS A 50 6.50 2.19 15.78
N GLN A 51 5.68 3.22 15.67
CA GLN A 51 5.10 3.82 16.85
C GLN A 51 4.28 2.72 17.54
N ASN A 52 4.62 2.40 18.78
CA ASN A 52 3.79 1.57 19.61
C ASN A 52 2.51 2.38 19.87
N VAL A 53 1.44 1.99 19.17
CA VAL A 53 0.13 2.54 19.43
C VAL A 53 -0.32 1.93 20.75
N PHE A 54 -0.25 2.70 21.81
CA PHE A 54 -0.77 2.27 23.10
C PHE A 54 -2.29 2.18 22.97
N THR A 55 -2.85 1.04 23.31
CA THR A 55 -4.29 0.83 23.39
C THR A 55 -4.71 0.86 24.86
N ASP A 56 -5.91 1.36 25.09
CA ASP A 56 -6.58 1.22 26.37
C ASP A 56 -7.11 -0.22 26.59
N ALA A 57 -7.79 -0.45 27.70
CA ALA A 57 -8.35 -1.76 28.02
C ALA A 57 -9.45 -2.21 27.04
N SER A 58 -10.01 -1.31 26.23
CA SER A 58 -11.00 -1.60 25.18
C SER A 58 -10.36 -1.87 23.81
N GLY A 59 -9.02 -1.72 23.69
CA GLY A 59 -8.30 -1.84 22.42
C GLY A 59 -8.31 -0.56 21.59
N ALA A 60 -8.95 0.51 22.04
CA ALA A 60 -8.93 1.80 21.38
C ALA A 60 -7.59 2.51 21.55
N PRO A 61 -7.20 3.43 20.63
CA PRO A 61 -5.92 4.13 20.73
C PRO A 61 -5.92 5.07 21.94
N SER A 62 -4.90 4.96 22.78
CA SER A 62 -4.69 5.87 23.91
C SER A 62 -4.11 7.22 23.49
N SER A 63 -3.60 7.31 22.23
CA SER A 63 -3.15 8.55 21.61
C SER A 63 -3.49 8.58 20.12
N PHE A 64 -3.90 9.73 19.63
CA PHE A 64 -4.24 9.98 18.24
C PHE A 64 -3.98 11.46 17.91
N GLU A 65 -3.80 11.79 16.63
CA GLU A 65 -3.55 13.17 16.21
C GLU A 65 -4.86 14.00 16.22
N TYR A 66 -5.93 13.41 15.68
CA TYR A 66 -7.28 14.00 15.70
C TYR A 66 -8.33 12.91 15.46
N SER A 67 -9.58 13.25 15.64
CA SER A 67 -10.71 12.36 15.33
C SER A 67 -11.80 13.10 14.55
N LEU A 68 -12.53 12.33 13.76
CA LEU A 68 -13.72 12.77 13.03
C LEU A 68 -14.88 11.88 13.43
N THR A 69 -16.04 12.50 13.73
CA THR A 69 -17.27 11.77 14.03
C THR A 69 -18.28 12.01 12.93
N GLY A 70 -18.95 10.97 12.49
CA GLY A 70 -20.00 11.05 11.49
C GLY A 70 -20.34 9.69 10.90
N SER A 71 -21.20 9.74 9.89
CA SER A 71 -21.69 8.54 9.23
C SER A 71 -20.56 7.82 8.47
N CYS A 72 -20.52 6.50 8.62
CA CYS A 72 -19.72 5.61 7.80
C CYS A 72 -20.59 4.57 7.11
N THR A 73 -20.17 4.11 5.95
CA THR A 73 -20.80 3.05 5.17
C THR A 73 -19.79 1.93 4.93
N ALA A 74 -20.21 0.90 4.23
CA ALA A 74 -19.35 -0.21 3.86
C ALA A 74 -19.47 -0.52 2.37
N TYR A 75 -18.37 -0.95 1.77
CA TYR A 75 -18.31 -1.37 0.39
C TYR A 75 -17.53 -2.66 0.23
N TYR A 76 -17.78 -3.36 -0.86
CA TYR A 76 -16.97 -4.49 -1.33
C TYR A 76 -16.59 -4.25 -2.79
N ALA A 77 -15.57 -4.93 -3.26
CA ALA A 77 -15.09 -4.78 -4.63
C ALA A 77 -14.94 -6.15 -5.31
N PRO A 78 -15.22 -6.23 -6.63
CA PRO A 78 -15.03 -7.48 -7.39
C PRO A 78 -13.54 -7.85 -7.48
N ALA A 79 -13.28 -9.12 -7.78
CA ALA A 79 -11.92 -9.61 -8.00
C ALA A 79 -11.21 -8.79 -9.10
N GLY A 80 -9.97 -8.39 -8.83
CA GLY A 80 -9.17 -7.56 -9.74
C GLY A 80 -9.41 -6.05 -9.65
N ALA A 81 -10.30 -5.61 -8.76
CA ALA A 81 -10.43 -4.18 -8.46
C ALA A 81 -9.16 -3.64 -7.81
N VAL A 82 -8.94 -2.34 -7.97
CA VAL A 82 -7.85 -1.60 -7.33
C VAL A 82 -8.41 -0.34 -6.67
N THR A 83 -7.80 0.05 -5.56
CA THR A 83 -8.10 1.32 -4.89
C THR A 83 -7.63 2.51 -5.72
N SER A 84 -8.04 3.71 -5.37
CA SER A 84 -7.62 4.95 -6.03
C SER A 84 -6.10 5.17 -6.06
N ILE A 85 -5.37 4.53 -5.17
CA ILE A 85 -3.88 4.56 -5.13
C ILE A 85 -3.24 3.30 -5.70
N GLY A 86 -4.01 2.43 -6.39
CA GLY A 86 -3.50 1.23 -7.09
C GLY A 86 -3.24 0.02 -6.21
N ALA A 87 -3.67 0.01 -4.95
CA ALA A 87 -3.56 -1.15 -4.07
C ALA A 87 -4.74 -2.12 -4.30
N THR A 88 -4.56 -3.40 -4.01
CA THR A 88 -5.67 -4.36 -3.98
C THR A 88 -6.53 -4.09 -2.74
N PRO A 89 -7.85 -3.88 -2.87
CA PRO A 89 -8.73 -3.73 -1.73
C PRO A 89 -8.69 -4.95 -0.81
N GLN A 90 -8.70 -4.73 0.49
CA GLN A 90 -8.71 -5.78 1.51
C GLN A 90 -9.30 -5.26 2.81
N VAL A 91 -9.79 -6.16 3.66
CA VAL A 91 -10.25 -5.79 5.01
C VAL A 91 -9.14 -5.07 5.76
N GLY A 92 -9.47 -3.95 6.41
CA GLY A 92 -8.49 -3.05 6.98
C GLY A 92 -8.08 -1.88 6.06
N TYR A 93 -8.66 -1.79 4.85
CA TYR A 93 -8.58 -0.61 3.99
C TYR A 93 -9.91 0.13 4.01
N VAL A 94 -9.85 1.45 3.95
CA VAL A 94 -11.03 2.30 3.95
C VAL A 94 -10.89 3.42 2.93
N ALA A 95 -12.03 3.80 2.33
CA ALA A 95 -12.11 4.94 1.44
C ALA A 95 -12.48 6.19 2.26
N VAL A 96 -11.76 7.28 2.00
CA VAL A 96 -11.89 8.55 2.72
C VAL A 96 -11.82 9.75 1.75
N ASP A 97 -12.08 10.94 2.25
CA ASP A 97 -11.66 12.18 1.57
C ASP A 97 -10.19 12.46 1.90
N PRO A 98 -9.25 12.40 0.93
CA PRO A 98 -7.83 12.61 1.17
C PRO A 98 -7.49 14.05 1.61
N ASN A 99 -8.38 15.02 1.41
CA ASN A 99 -8.21 16.38 1.93
C ASN A 99 -8.46 16.47 3.45
N ARG A 100 -9.17 15.50 4.02
CA ARG A 100 -9.49 15.42 5.46
C ARG A 100 -8.66 14.39 6.18
N ILE A 101 -8.42 13.25 5.53
CA ILE A 101 -7.63 12.13 6.04
C ILE A 101 -6.64 11.72 4.94
N PRO A 102 -5.34 12.09 5.03
CA PRO A 102 -4.35 11.76 4.02
C PRO A 102 -4.24 10.26 3.77
N TYR A 103 -3.92 9.86 2.53
CA TYR A 103 -3.67 8.46 2.21
C TYR A 103 -2.54 7.88 3.06
N GLY A 104 -2.62 6.58 3.38
CA GLY A 104 -1.66 5.90 4.24
C GLY A 104 -1.81 6.22 5.72
N SER A 105 -2.79 7.04 6.12
CA SER A 105 -3.08 7.28 7.53
C SER A 105 -3.44 5.98 8.23
N LEU A 106 -2.88 5.76 9.42
CA LEU A 106 -3.32 4.72 10.34
C LEU A 106 -4.51 5.23 11.12
N LEU A 107 -5.61 4.52 11.01
CA LEU A 107 -6.89 4.86 11.62
C LEU A 107 -7.29 3.80 12.66
N TYR A 108 -8.15 4.20 13.58
CA TYR A 108 -8.95 3.28 14.38
C TYR A 108 -10.41 3.74 14.33
N ILE A 109 -11.32 2.82 14.01
CA ILE A 109 -12.73 3.16 13.77
C ILE A 109 -13.62 2.33 14.69
N THR A 110 -14.49 3.03 15.45
CA THR A 110 -15.46 2.41 16.33
C THR A 110 -16.77 3.19 16.31
N ALA A 111 -17.89 2.50 16.56
CA ALA A 111 -19.18 3.17 16.67
C ALA A 111 -19.22 4.09 17.88
N VAL A 112 -19.96 5.19 17.76
CA VAL A 112 -20.13 6.19 18.84
C VAL A 112 -20.72 5.55 20.09
N ASP A 113 -21.63 4.58 19.92
CA ASP A 113 -22.28 3.83 21.00
C ASP A 113 -21.52 2.58 21.47
N GLY A 114 -20.35 2.30 20.86
CA GLY A 114 -19.57 1.11 21.14
C GLY A 114 -20.14 -0.20 20.61
N SER A 115 -21.25 -0.17 19.86
CA SER A 115 -21.93 -1.37 19.36
C SER A 115 -21.16 -2.09 18.25
N TRP A 116 -20.21 -1.41 17.61
CA TRP A 116 -19.45 -1.93 16.49
C TRP A 116 -18.02 -1.38 16.48
N THR A 117 -17.05 -2.23 16.23
CA THR A 117 -15.64 -1.83 16.07
C THR A 117 -15.06 -2.43 14.80
N TYR A 118 -14.63 -1.57 13.88
CA TYR A 118 -13.86 -2.00 12.71
C TYR A 118 -12.38 -2.20 13.08
N GLY A 119 -11.90 -1.42 14.04
CA GLY A 119 -10.54 -1.53 14.55
C GLY A 119 -9.51 -0.72 13.75
N TYR A 120 -8.25 -1.18 13.82
CA TYR A 120 -7.14 -0.54 13.10
C TYR A 120 -7.20 -0.80 11.61
N CYS A 121 -7.10 0.28 10.82
CA CYS A 121 -7.19 0.23 9.37
C CYS A 121 -6.35 1.36 8.72
N TYR A 122 -6.28 1.36 7.41
CA TYR A 122 -5.52 2.34 6.65
C TYR A 122 -6.42 3.06 5.63
N ALA A 123 -6.22 4.37 5.50
CA ALA A 123 -6.82 5.18 4.45
C ALA A 123 -6.12 4.87 3.11
N MET A 124 -6.69 3.96 2.32
CA MET A 124 -6.04 3.44 1.10
C MET A 124 -6.89 3.60 -0.14
N ASP A 125 -8.05 4.24 0.00
CA ASP A 125 -8.98 4.48 -1.10
C ASP A 125 -9.72 5.80 -0.93
N THR A 126 -10.48 6.19 -1.95
CA THR A 126 -11.41 7.31 -1.92
C THR A 126 -12.70 6.97 -2.64
N GLY A 127 -13.77 7.68 -2.32
CA GLY A 127 -15.07 7.49 -2.94
C GLY A 127 -15.89 8.78 -2.97
N GLY A 128 -16.82 8.87 -3.91
CA GLY A 128 -17.64 10.07 -4.10
C GLY A 128 -18.37 10.51 -2.84
N ALA A 129 -18.96 9.60 -2.10
CA ALA A 129 -19.69 9.90 -0.86
C ALA A 129 -18.79 10.52 0.23
N ALA A 130 -17.55 10.03 0.36
CA ALA A 130 -16.58 10.60 1.29
C ALA A 130 -16.11 11.99 0.83
N MET A 131 -15.82 12.15 -0.47
CA MET A 131 -15.36 13.42 -1.04
C MET A 131 -16.46 14.51 -1.02
N CYS A 132 -17.75 14.12 -1.15
CA CYS A 132 -18.86 15.06 -1.01
C CYS A 132 -19.20 15.39 0.45
N GLY A 133 -18.59 14.70 1.42
CA GLY A 133 -18.84 14.92 2.84
C GLY A 133 -20.08 14.23 3.41
N ASP A 134 -20.71 13.34 2.63
CA ASP A 134 -21.89 12.58 3.07
C ASP A 134 -21.54 11.55 4.15
N ILE A 135 -20.30 11.05 4.08
CA ILE A 135 -19.73 10.09 5.04
C ILE A 135 -18.31 10.49 5.42
N VAL A 136 -17.84 9.99 6.56
CA VAL A 136 -16.46 10.19 7.01
C VAL A 136 -15.53 9.15 6.41
N ALA A 137 -15.99 7.90 6.35
CA ALA A 137 -15.24 6.80 5.76
C ALA A 137 -16.17 5.74 5.19
N ASP A 138 -15.70 5.02 4.18
CA ASP A 138 -16.35 3.84 3.61
C ASP A 138 -15.45 2.62 3.87
N LEU A 139 -15.98 1.63 4.60
CA LEU A 139 -15.20 0.53 5.15
C LEU A 139 -15.23 -0.66 4.18
N TYR A 140 -14.07 -1.17 3.81
CA TYR A 140 -14.00 -2.34 2.95
C TYR A 140 -14.33 -3.63 3.70
N TYR A 141 -15.19 -4.44 3.11
CA TYR A 141 -15.48 -5.81 3.51
C TYR A 141 -15.36 -6.76 2.29
N ASP A 142 -15.09 -8.02 2.54
CA ASP A 142 -14.90 -9.01 1.47
C ASP A 142 -16.21 -9.44 0.81
N THR A 143 -17.35 -9.25 1.49
CA THR A 143 -18.66 -9.70 1.01
C THR A 143 -19.73 -8.61 1.06
N LEU A 144 -20.71 -8.72 0.15
CA LEU A 144 -21.90 -7.88 0.19
C LEU A 144 -22.74 -8.10 1.46
N GLU A 145 -22.71 -9.33 1.99
CA GLU A 145 -23.44 -9.68 3.22
C GLU A 145 -22.89 -8.88 4.41
N ASP A 146 -21.57 -8.82 4.57
CA ASP A 146 -20.92 -8.04 5.62
C ASP A 146 -21.17 -6.55 5.46
N CYS A 147 -21.14 -6.02 4.22
CA CYS A 147 -21.50 -4.64 3.94
C CYS A 147 -22.95 -4.33 4.35
N THR A 148 -23.86 -5.25 4.05
CA THR A 148 -25.28 -5.10 4.40
C THR A 148 -25.51 -5.18 5.91
N ALA A 149 -24.79 -6.08 6.58
CA ALA A 149 -24.84 -6.22 8.05
C ALA A 149 -24.28 -4.96 8.75
N PHE A 150 -23.22 -4.36 8.19
CA PHE A 150 -22.70 -3.09 8.67
C PHE A 150 -23.71 -1.94 8.41
N GLY A 151 -24.18 -1.83 7.17
CA GLY A 151 -25.12 -0.78 6.74
C GLY A 151 -24.51 0.62 6.82
N ARG A 152 -25.23 1.54 7.47
CA ARG A 152 -24.78 2.92 7.75
C ARG A 152 -24.82 3.17 9.24
N ARG A 153 -23.70 3.62 9.82
CA ARG A 153 -23.56 3.84 11.26
C ARG A 153 -22.79 5.13 11.55
N ASP A 154 -23.12 5.76 12.68
CA ASP A 154 -22.33 6.86 13.19
C ASP A 154 -21.11 6.31 13.93
N MET A 155 -19.95 6.69 13.43
CA MET A 155 -18.65 6.18 13.87
C MET A 155 -17.75 7.32 14.31
N ILE A 156 -16.77 6.98 15.15
CA ILE A 156 -15.61 7.82 15.45
C ILE A 156 -14.42 7.24 14.67
N VAL A 157 -13.83 8.05 13.84
CA VAL A 157 -12.61 7.74 13.08
C VAL A 157 -11.45 8.47 13.75
N TYR A 158 -10.66 7.77 14.51
CA TYR A 158 -9.44 8.29 15.11
C TYR A 158 -8.30 8.22 14.10
N VAL A 159 -7.68 9.34 13.78
CA VAL A 159 -6.44 9.37 13.01
C VAL A 159 -5.28 9.22 13.98
N VAL A 160 -4.79 8.00 14.09
CA VAL A 160 -3.73 7.62 15.03
C VAL A 160 -2.38 8.16 14.55
N ARG A 161 -2.21 8.16 13.24
CA ARG A 161 -1.04 8.73 12.58
C ARG A 161 -1.44 9.15 11.16
N ALA A 162 -1.20 10.41 10.82
CA ALA A 162 -1.42 10.88 9.46
C ALA A 162 -0.46 10.22 8.46
N GLY A 163 -0.94 10.04 7.23
CA GLY A 163 -0.20 9.49 6.12
C GLY A 163 0.60 10.55 5.32
N TRP A 164 0.54 10.48 3.99
CA TRP A 164 1.24 11.38 3.07
C TRP A 164 0.29 12.19 2.19
#